data_874971cff738aca35f6fdc9657d53e68
#
_entry.id   874971cff738aca35f6fdc9657d53e68
#
_cell.length_a   1.000
_cell.length_b   1.000
_cell.length_c   1.000
_cell.angle_alpha   90.00
_cell.angle_beta   90.00
_cell.angle_gamma   90.00
#
_symmetry.space_group_name_H-M   'P 1'
#
loop_
_entity.id
_entity.type
_entity.pdbx_description
1 polymer ?
#
loop_
_entity_poly.entity_id
_entity_poly.type
_entity_poly.pdbx_seq_one_letter_code
_entity_poly.pdbx_strand_id
1 'polypeptide(L)'
;MYPKNCWYVAAHAHEITEELFARTILNQAVILWRGADGKVAALEDRCPHRLVPLSTGKVVNGQVECGYHGLRFDAEGSCAFVPGQEQAPKSVHVTKFPVAERHALIWIWMGAAELADEDLIPDLHWMDSPGWKATTGYLHFKADYRLVNDNLLDLSHETYIHKHTIGNDAVADSPVVTEVIDDRVVRCHREMPNIEPPPFFALAQGHGGRINRWQIAIYMAPGINMTEVGFHAVGTDRDKDHLMMRPIHLITPETDHTSHYIWGLARNFRLDDDKLHDGIYEATQHTFSEDRALLEAQDKRLQEEGMPKLPQLAVKVDKGPVAGRRLLEAMIQAEADDPAYCAMPAPLAYDDRVTQPFAVAAE
;
A
#
# COMPACT_ATOMS: atom_id res chain seq x y z
N MET A 1 -1.09 -4.79 17.03
CA MET A 1 -1.18 -3.38 17.42
C MET A 1 -0.77 -2.55 16.21
N TYR A 2 -1.45 -1.41 15.97
CA TYR A 2 -1.26 -0.57 14.78
C TYR A 2 -1.03 0.87 15.20
N PRO A 3 -0.14 1.63 14.58
CA PRO A 3 -0.16 3.08 14.69
C PRO A 3 -1.45 3.60 14.05
N LYS A 4 -2.07 4.60 14.65
CA LYS A 4 -3.35 5.16 14.18
C LYS A 4 -3.22 6.56 13.60
N ASN A 5 -2.28 7.37 14.17
CA ASN A 5 -2.02 8.72 13.71
C ASN A 5 -1.15 8.73 12.46
N CYS A 6 -1.63 8.08 11.40
CA CYS A 6 -1.01 8.01 10.08
C CYS A 6 -2.06 7.69 9.01
N TRP A 7 -1.72 7.97 7.77
CA TRP A 7 -2.56 7.67 6.62
C TRP A 7 -2.44 6.21 6.19
N TYR A 8 -3.58 5.56 5.98
CA TYR A 8 -3.69 4.25 5.32
C TYR A 8 -4.44 4.40 4.00
N VAL A 9 -4.20 3.53 3.04
CA VAL A 9 -4.97 3.51 1.81
C VAL A 9 -6.21 2.63 1.99
N ALA A 10 -7.39 3.23 1.81
CA ALA A 10 -8.66 2.51 1.92
C ALA A 10 -9.08 1.83 0.61
N ALA A 11 -8.82 2.46 -0.54
CA ALA A 11 -9.28 1.99 -1.85
C ALA A 11 -8.54 2.72 -2.99
N HIS A 12 -8.66 2.22 -4.22
CA HIS A 12 -8.44 3.05 -5.39
C HIS A 12 -9.58 4.07 -5.55
N ALA A 13 -9.29 5.26 -6.04
CA ALA A 13 -10.30 6.33 -6.16
C ALA A 13 -11.49 5.93 -7.03
N HIS A 14 -11.27 5.12 -8.08
CA HIS A 14 -12.33 4.64 -8.98
C HIS A 14 -13.27 3.62 -8.34
N GLU A 15 -12.90 2.98 -7.23
CA GLU A 15 -13.76 2.03 -6.50
C GLU A 15 -14.85 2.76 -5.68
N ILE A 16 -14.62 4.04 -5.33
CA ILE A 16 -15.54 4.80 -4.49
C ILE A 16 -16.50 5.61 -5.36
N THR A 17 -17.72 5.15 -5.39
CA THR A 17 -18.84 5.73 -6.14
C THR A 17 -19.88 6.36 -5.20
N GLU A 18 -21.06 6.66 -5.71
CA GLU A 18 -22.22 7.09 -4.92
C GLU A 18 -22.85 5.93 -4.11
N GLU A 19 -22.40 4.69 -4.31
CA GLU A 19 -22.82 3.55 -3.52
C GLU A 19 -21.94 3.36 -2.28
N LEU A 20 -22.48 2.67 -1.26
CA LEU A 20 -21.73 2.36 -0.04
C LEU A 20 -20.64 1.31 -0.32
N PHE A 21 -19.42 1.67 -0.04
CA PHE A 21 -18.27 0.79 -0.06
C PHE A 21 -17.84 0.46 1.37
N ALA A 22 -17.98 -0.79 1.79
CA ALA A 22 -17.65 -1.22 3.14
C ALA A 22 -16.26 -1.87 3.20
N ARG A 23 -15.48 -1.53 4.23
CA ARG A 23 -14.18 -2.13 4.49
C ARG A 23 -13.88 -2.16 5.99
N THR A 24 -13.17 -3.17 6.46
CA THR A 24 -12.60 -3.18 7.81
C THR A 24 -11.16 -2.67 7.72
N ILE A 25 -10.78 -1.71 8.56
CA ILE A 25 -9.43 -1.15 8.64
C ILE A 25 -9.04 -1.09 10.10
N LEU A 26 -7.88 -1.66 10.47
CA LEU A 26 -7.38 -1.73 11.85
C LEU A 26 -8.41 -2.31 12.85
N ASN A 27 -9.09 -3.40 12.48
CA ASN A 27 -10.20 -4.02 13.23
C ASN A 27 -11.46 -3.13 13.34
N GLN A 28 -11.55 -2.03 12.61
CA GLN A 28 -12.71 -1.14 12.65
C GLN A 28 -13.47 -1.18 11.31
N ALA A 29 -14.77 -1.47 11.38
CA ALA A 29 -15.63 -1.43 10.20
C ALA A 29 -15.89 0.03 9.79
N VAL A 30 -15.67 0.34 8.53
CA VAL A 30 -15.88 1.67 7.93
C VAL A 30 -16.69 1.56 6.66
N ILE A 31 -17.46 2.59 6.35
CA ILE A 31 -18.10 2.79 5.05
C ILE A 31 -17.53 4.04 4.40
N LEU A 32 -17.34 3.95 3.08
CA LEU A 32 -16.95 5.08 2.25
C LEU A 32 -17.99 5.24 1.14
N TRP A 33 -18.20 6.47 0.69
CA TRP A 33 -19.01 6.78 -0.48
C TRP A 33 -18.63 8.15 -1.02
N ARG A 34 -19.04 8.43 -2.25
CA ARG A 34 -18.87 9.75 -2.84
C ARG A 34 -20.16 10.55 -2.63
N GLY A 35 -20.05 11.66 -1.95
CA GLY A 35 -21.18 12.57 -1.69
C GLY A 35 -21.68 13.29 -2.94
N ALA A 36 -22.77 14.02 -2.81
CA ALA A 36 -23.36 14.78 -3.92
C ALA A 36 -22.46 15.92 -4.44
N ASP A 37 -21.50 16.36 -3.63
CA ASP A 37 -20.47 17.35 -4.01
C ASP A 37 -19.27 16.72 -4.71
N GLY A 38 -19.30 15.41 -4.95
CA GLY A 38 -18.22 14.65 -5.56
C GLY A 38 -17.08 14.29 -4.61
N LYS A 39 -17.13 14.71 -3.34
CA LYS A 39 -16.09 14.38 -2.35
C LYS A 39 -16.33 13.03 -1.70
N VAL A 40 -15.26 12.35 -1.35
CA VAL A 40 -15.34 11.10 -0.60
C VAL A 40 -15.58 11.41 0.88
N ALA A 41 -16.46 10.64 1.51
CA ALA A 41 -16.68 10.65 2.95
C ALA A 41 -16.49 9.25 3.54
N ALA A 42 -16.14 9.18 4.83
CA ALA A 42 -16.00 7.92 5.56
C ALA A 42 -16.61 8.03 6.96
N LEU A 43 -17.40 7.03 7.30
CA LEU A 43 -18.02 6.89 8.62
C LEU A 43 -17.76 5.49 9.19
N GLU A 44 -17.87 5.37 10.51
CA GLU A 44 -17.96 4.08 11.17
C GLU A 44 -19.17 3.30 10.62
N ASP A 45 -18.97 2.05 10.25
CA ASP A 45 -20.06 1.20 9.73
C ASP A 45 -20.95 0.67 10.86
N ARG A 46 -21.57 1.60 11.59
CA ARG A 46 -22.43 1.27 12.72
C ARG A 46 -23.50 2.33 12.98
N CYS A 47 -24.76 1.96 12.82
CA CYS A 47 -25.88 2.83 13.18
C CYS A 47 -26.00 2.96 14.70
N PRO A 48 -25.98 4.17 15.30
CA PRO A 48 -26.05 4.35 16.75
C PRO A 48 -27.37 3.91 17.37
N HIS A 49 -28.46 3.73 16.58
CA HIS A 49 -29.76 3.34 17.07
C HIS A 49 -29.81 1.88 17.59
N ARG A 50 -29.37 0.93 16.75
CA ARG A 50 -29.42 -0.52 17.04
C ARG A 50 -28.16 -1.27 16.67
N LEU A 51 -27.08 -0.55 16.42
CA LEU A 51 -25.73 -1.05 16.13
C LEU A 51 -25.64 -1.96 14.87
N VAL A 52 -26.63 -1.87 13.96
CA VAL A 52 -26.56 -2.59 12.68
C VAL A 52 -25.55 -1.89 11.77
N PRO A 53 -24.90 -2.63 10.87
CA PRO A 53 -24.02 -2.04 9.86
C PRO A 53 -24.79 -1.06 8.96
N LEU A 54 -24.24 0.13 8.75
CA LEU A 54 -24.78 1.13 7.84
C LEU A 54 -24.60 0.69 6.38
N SER A 55 -23.59 -0.13 6.10
CA SER A 55 -23.34 -0.74 4.79
C SER A 55 -24.48 -1.61 4.26
N THR A 56 -25.41 -2.03 5.13
CA THR A 56 -26.65 -2.72 4.72
C THR A 56 -27.72 -1.78 4.19
N GLY A 57 -27.47 -0.48 4.25
CA GLY A 57 -28.35 0.58 3.79
C GLY A 57 -28.02 1.05 2.38
N LYS A 58 -28.19 2.33 2.10
CA LYS A 58 -27.93 2.97 0.81
C LYS A 58 -27.60 4.45 0.96
N VAL A 59 -27.12 5.06 -0.10
CA VAL A 59 -26.97 6.52 -0.19
C VAL A 59 -28.25 7.15 -0.76
N VAL A 60 -28.75 8.21 -0.10
CA VAL A 60 -29.90 8.98 -0.53
C VAL A 60 -29.56 10.46 -0.45
N ASN A 61 -29.53 11.14 -1.61
CA ASN A 61 -29.13 12.54 -1.71
C ASN A 61 -27.78 12.86 -1.02
N GLY A 62 -26.79 11.98 -1.20
CA GLY A 62 -25.46 12.12 -0.60
C GLY A 62 -25.36 11.74 0.88
N GLN A 63 -26.44 11.33 1.51
CA GLN A 63 -26.51 10.88 2.92
C GLN A 63 -26.64 9.37 3.01
N VAL A 64 -26.06 8.77 4.04
CA VAL A 64 -26.18 7.33 4.33
C VAL A 64 -27.51 7.07 5.05
N GLU A 65 -28.40 6.30 4.43
CA GLU A 65 -29.66 5.84 5.03
C GLU A 65 -29.49 4.43 5.60
N CYS A 66 -29.71 4.31 6.91
CA CYS A 66 -29.67 3.03 7.61
C CYS A 66 -30.77 2.09 7.08
N GLY A 67 -30.39 0.89 6.65
CA GLY A 67 -31.32 -0.10 6.09
C GLY A 67 -32.37 -0.63 7.06
N TYR A 68 -32.21 -0.40 8.38
CA TYR A 68 -33.14 -0.95 9.38
C TYR A 68 -34.33 -0.03 9.68
N HIS A 69 -34.09 1.24 9.99
CA HIS A 69 -35.17 2.18 10.35
C HIS A 69 -35.10 3.51 9.59
N GLY A 70 -34.28 3.63 8.56
CA GLY A 70 -34.26 4.80 7.68
C GLY A 70 -33.65 6.08 8.29
N LEU A 71 -32.91 5.98 9.41
CA LEU A 71 -32.13 7.13 9.90
C LEU A 71 -31.10 7.51 8.83
N ARG A 72 -30.91 8.83 8.59
CA ARG A 72 -29.91 9.33 7.64
C ARG A 72 -28.82 10.10 8.33
N PHE A 73 -27.62 9.90 7.86
CA PHE A 73 -26.40 10.55 8.35
C PHE A 73 -25.70 11.27 7.19
N ASP A 74 -25.31 12.51 7.44
CA ASP A 74 -24.53 13.30 6.47
C ASP A 74 -23.03 12.89 6.45
N ALA A 75 -22.24 13.54 5.60
CA ALA A 75 -20.80 13.30 5.48
C ALA A 75 -20.01 13.66 6.76
N GLU A 76 -20.59 14.49 7.64
CA GLU A 76 -20.02 14.82 8.95
C GLU A 76 -20.44 13.82 10.04
N GLY A 77 -21.24 12.80 9.68
CA GLY A 77 -21.78 11.81 10.62
C GLY A 77 -22.97 12.28 11.44
N SER A 78 -23.45 13.51 11.22
CA SER A 78 -24.59 14.04 11.95
C SER A 78 -25.88 13.40 11.48
N CYS A 79 -26.80 13.11 12.42
CA CYS A 79 -28.11 12.59 12.06
C CYS A 79 -28.94 13.71 11.41
N ALA A 80 -29.17 13.58 10.10
CA ALA A 80 -29.90 14.55 9.28
C ALA A 80 -31.39 14.27 9.18
N PHE A 81 -31.83 13.02 9.41
CA PHE A 81 -33.24 12.63 9.28
C PHE A 81 -33.57 11.43 10.19
N VAL A 82 -34.73 11.48 10.82
CA VAL A 82 -35.32 10.35 11.54
C VAL A 82 -36.78 10.20 11.10
N PRO A 83 -37.21 9.03 10.60
CA PRO A 83 -38.55 8.81 10.16
C PRO A 83 -39.58 9.10 11.31
N GLY A 84 -40.63 9.87 10.98
CA GLY A 84 -41.69 10.20 11.94
C GLY A 84 -41.33 11.29 12.94
N GLN A 85 -40.19 11.95 12.84
CA GLN A 85 -39.80 13.10 13.67
C GLN A 85 -39.65 14.37 12.83
N GLU A 86 -40.09 15.50 13.35
CA GLU A 86 -39.92 16.80 12.65
C GLU A 86 -38.46 17.27 12.63
N GLN A 87 -37.68 16.89 13.65
CA GLN A 87 -36.30 17.27 13.78
C GLN A 87 -35.41 16.06 14.19
N ALA A 88 -34.26 15.93 13.56
CA ALA A 88 -33.27 14.95 13.96
C ALA A 88 -32.56 15.38 15.26
N PRO A 89 -32.32 14.45 16.22
CA PRO A 89 -31.60 14.75 17.45
C PRO A 89 -30.15 15.17 17.19
N LYS A 90 -29.74 16.35 17.63
CA LYS A 90 -28.35 16.86 17.44
C LYS A 90 -27.27 16.05 18.16
N SER A 91 -27.66 15.26 19.19
CA SER A 91 -26.74 14.41 19.94
C SER A 91 -26.47 13.06 19.29
N VAL A 92 -27.19 12.72 18.20
CA VAL A 92 -27.04 11.45 17.51
C VAL A 92 -26.10 11.65 16.33
N HIS A 93 -24.96 11.00 16.37
CA HIS A 93 -23.96 11.04 15.30
C HIS A 93 -23.22 9.70 15.17
N VAL A 94 -22.59 9.51 14.03
CA VAL A 94 -21.69 8.40 13.70
C VAL A 94 -20.27 8.94 13.63
N THR A 95 -19.30 8.17 14.10
CA THR A 95 -17.88 8.57 14.02
C THR A 95 -17.48 8.79 12.57
N LYS A 96 -16.93 9.98 12.28
CA LYS A 96 -16.34 10.34 10.98
C LYS A 96 -14.86 10.06 11.00
N PHE A 97 -14.32 9.61 9.86
CA PHE A 97 -12.89 9.50 9.64
C PHE A 97 -12.43 10.53 8.60
N PRO A 98 -11.32 11.24 8.84
CA PRO A 98 -10.69 12.07 7.81
C PRO A 98 -10.30 11.21 6.61
N VAL A 99 -10.60 11.71 5.41
CA VAL A 99 -10.22 11.08 4.14
C VAL A 99 -9.65 12.10 3.20
N ALA A 100 -8.71 11.67 2.36
CA ALA A 100 -8.13 12.47 1.29
C ALA A 100 -8.11 11.64 0.00
N GLU A 101 -8.31 12.31 -1.14
CA GLU A 101 -8.16 11.72 -2.47
C GLU A 101 -6.88 12.28 -3.11
N ARG A 102 -5.86 11.44 -3.24
CA ARG A 102 -4.55 11.83 -3.78
C ARG A 102 -3.89 10.65 -4.48
N HIS A 103 -3.26 10.90 -5.63
CA HIS A 103 -2.55 9.87 -6.42
C HIS A 103 -3.45 8.72 -6.88
N ALA A 104 -4.70 9.04 -7.30
CA ALA A 104 -5.72 8.05 -7.68
C ALA A 104 -6.08 7.04 -6.56
N LEU A 105 -5.81 7.39 -5.30
CA LEU A 105 -6.06 6.60 -4.10
C LEU A 105 -6.94 7.36 -3.11
N ILE A 106 -7.71 6.62 -2.32
CA ILE A 106 -8.43 7.13 -1.17
C ILE A 106 -7.65 6.78 0.09
N TRP A 107 -7.19 7.81 0.78
CA TRP A 107 -6.49 7.73 2.05
C TRP A 107 -7.47 7.94 3.19
N ILE A 108 -7.28 7.21 4.29
CA ILE A 108 -8.07 7.32 5.51
C ILE A 108 -7.17 7.45 6.73
N TRP A 109 -7.56 8.32 7.64
CA TRP A 109 -6.89 8.52 8.92
C TRP A 109 -7.68 7.87 10.04
N MET A 110 -7.06 6.94 10.78
CA MET A 110 -7.73 6.12 11.80
C MET A 110 -7.49 6.59 13.24
N GLY A 111 -6.67 7.61 13.42
CA GLY A 111 -6.31 8.19 14.71
C GLY A 111 -7.11 9.45 15.09
N ALA A 112 -6.51 10.34 15.89
CA ALA A 112 -7.11 11.60 16.28
C ALA A 112 -7.32 12.50 15.06
N ALA A 113 -8.57 12.89 14.80
CA ALA A 113 -8.95 13.57 13.56
C ALA A 113 -8.27 14.94 13.40
N GLU A 114 -7.99 15.63 14.49
CA GLU A 114 -7.31 16.92 14.54
C GLU A 114 -5.83 16.87 14.14
N LEU A 115 -5.25 15.66 14.08
CA LEU A 115 -3.87 15.42 13.66
C LEU A 115 -3.78 15.00 12.19
N ALA A 116 -4.90 14.81 11.51
CA ALA A 116 -4.91 14.43 10.10
C ALA A 116 -4.45 15.59 9.22
N ASP A 117 -3.21 15.52 8.77
CA ASP A 117 -2.59 16.48 7.87
C ASP A 117 -2.31 15.81 6.52
N GLU A 118 -2.91 16.33 5.45
CA GLU A 118 -2.75 15.78 4.09
C GLU A 118 -1.31 15.90 3.57
N ASP A 119 -0.52 16.83 4.12
CA ASP A 119 0.90 16.97 3.77
C ASP A 119 1.74 15.78 4.27
N LEU A 120 1.19 14.96 5.17
CA LEU A 120 1.80 13.68 5.59
C LEU A 120 1.57 12.53 4.60
N ILE A 121 0.74 12.70 3.58
CA ILE A 121 0.56 11.71 2.52
C ILE A 121 1.80 11.70 1.63
N PRO A 122 2.46 10.53 1.46
CA PRO A 122 3.66 10.46 0.63
C PRO A 122 3.38 10.75 -0.83
N ASP A 123 4.38 11.28 -1.51
CA ASP A 123 4.30 11.53 -2.94
C ASP A 123 4.38 10.22 -3.74
N LEU A 124 3.29 9.88 -4.41
CA LEU A 124 3.16 8.75 -5.31
C LEU A 124 2.71 9.22 -6.71
N HIS A 125 3.17 10.39 -7.14
CA HIS A 125 2.75 11.05 -8.37
C HIS A 125 2.84 10.16 -9.62
N TRP A 126 3.69 9.14 -9.63
CA TRP A 126 3.78 8.17 -10.74
C TRP A 126 2.46 7.44 -11.02
N MET A 127 1.54 7.44 -10.06
CA MET A 127 0.23 6.79 -10.22
C MET A 127 -0.71 7.56 -11.15
N ASP A 128 -0.57 8.90 -11.26
CA ASP A 128 -1.51 9.77 -11.96
C ASP A 128 -0.88 10.91 -12.77
N SER A 129 0.45 11.04 -12.78
CA SER A 129 1.14 12.14 -13.46
C SER A 129 1.40 11.87 -14.94
N PRO A 130 1.44 12.92 -15.76
CA PRO A 130 1.86 12.81 -17.16
C PRO A 130 3.25 12.17 -17.29
N GLY A 131 3.43 11.36 -18.34
CA GLY A 131 4.68 10.64 -18.58
C GLY A 131 4.77 9.29 -17.89
N TRP A 132 3.76 8.91 -17.11
CA TRP A 132 3.62 7.61 -16.46
C TRP A 132 2.29 6.95 -16.84
N LYS A 133 2.27 5.65 -16.87
CA LYS A 133 1.06 4.82 -17.02
C LYS A 133 1.03 3.82 -15.86
N ALA A 134 0.06 3.98 -14.97
CA ALA A 134 -0.15 3.05 -13.87
C ALA A 134 -1.13 1.95 -14.26
N THR A 135 -0.80 0.71 -13.88
CA THR A 135 -1.69 -0.43 -13.85
C THR A 135 -1.97 -0.71 -12.38
N THR A 136 -3.24 -0.89 -12.00
CA THR A 136 -3.64 -0.98 -10.59
C THR A 136 -4.44 -2.24 -10.31
N GLY A 137 -4.42 -2.70 -9.06
CA GLY A 137 -5.21 -3.84 -8.65
C GLY A 137 -5.26 -4.02 -7.14
N TYR A 138 -5.94 -5.08 -6.74
CA TYR A 138 -6.20 -5.40 -5.34
C TYR A 138 -6.10 -6.89 -5.09
N LEU A 139 -5.55 -7.24 -3.93
CA LEU A 139 -5.53 -8.59 -3.37
C LEU A 139 -5.91 -8.53 -1.89
N HIS A 140 -6.60 -9.54 -1.42
CA HIS A 140 -6.85 -9.75 0.01
C HIS A 140 -5.96 -10.88 0.51
N PHE A 141 -5.19 -10.62 1.57
CA PHE A 141 -4.29 -11.58 2.19
C PHE A 141 -4.84 -12.00 3.56
N LYS A 142 -4.91 -13.29 3.81
CA LYS A 142 -5.15 -13.85 5.16
C LYS A 142 -3.82 -14.00 5.88
N ALA A 143 -3.16 -12.87 6.09
CA ALA A 143 -1.87 -12.76 6.74
C ALA A 143 -1.72 -11.40 7.43
N ASP A 144 -0.96 -11.38 8.53
CA ASP A 144 -0.54 -10.18 9.21
C ASP A 144 0.23 -9.26 8.24
N TYR A 145 -0.14 -7.97 8.20
CA TYR A 145 0.48 -6.98 7.31
C TYR A 145 2.00 -6.87 7.47
N ARG A 146 2.54 -7.20 8.64
CA ARG A 146 3.98 -7.19 8.92
C ARG A 146 4.72 -8.26 8.13
N LEU A 147 4.09 -9.43 7.92
CA LEU A 147 4.66 -10.49 7.09
C LEU A 147 4.70 -10.08 5.61
N VAL A 148 3.68 -9.36 5.17
CA VAL A 148 3.65 -8.82 3.80
C VAL A 148 4.73 -7.76 3.61
N ASN A 149 4.91 -6.86 4.57
CA ASN A 149 5.99 -5.86 4.53
C ASN A 149 7.38 -6.51 4.57
N ASP A 150 7.58 -7.56 5.36
CA ASP A 150 8.83 -8.30 5.40
C ASP A 150 9.17 -8.92 4.04
N ASN A 151 8.20 -9.55 3.39
CA ASN A 151 8.35 -10.14 2.07
C ASN A 151 8.76 -9.07 1.03
N LEU A 152 8.11 -7.90 1.04
CA LEU A 152 8.40 -6.81 0.11
C LEU A 152 9.77 -6.14 0.33
N LEU A 153 10.36 -6.29 1.51
CA LEU A 153 11.71 -5.78 1.83
C LEU A 153 12.82 -6.80 1.57
N ASP A 154 12.49 -8.09 1.45
CA ASP A 154 13.44 -9.14 1.06
C ASP A 154 13.15 -9.63 -0.37
N LEU A 155 13.75 -8.96 -1.35
CA LEU A 155 13.57 -9.31 -2.76
C LEU A 155 14.35 -10.59 -3.18
N SER A 156 15.10 -11.24 -2.29
CA SER A 156 15.83 -12.48 -2.62
C SER A 156 14.90 -13.67 -2.86
N HIS A 157 13.67 -13.62 -2.33
CA HIS A 157 12.63 -14.62 -2.60
C HIS A 157 12.23 -14.69 -4.08
N GLU A 158 12.40 -13.60 -4.86
CA GLU A 158 12.08 -13.57 -6.29
C GLU A 158 12.74 -14.73 -7.07
N THR A 159 13.96 -15.11 -6.71
CA THR A 159 14.69 -16.22 -7.35
C THR A 159 13.94 -17.55 -7.21
N TYR A 160 13.22 -17.76 -6.13
CA TYR A 160 12.60 -19.03 -5.78
C TYR A 160 11.09 -19.05 -6.10
N ILE A 161 10.37 -18.04 -5.67
CA ILE A 161 8.91 -17.97 -5.79
C ILE A 161 8.52 -17.46 -7.17
N HIS A 162 9.20 -16.43 -7.67
CA HIS A 162 8.88 -15.73 -8.92
C HIS A 162 9.79 -16.14 -10.09
N LYS A 163 10.34 -17.34 -10.04
CA LYS A 163 11.29 -17.85 -11.04
C LYS A 163 10.78 -17.76 -12.48
N HIS A 164 9.47 -17.88 -12.67
CA HIS A 164 8.84 -17.90 -13.99
C HIS A 164 8.25 -16.54 -14.40
N THR A 165 8.37 -15.51 -13.55
CA THR A 165 7.84 -14.16 -13.78
C THR A 165 8.95 -13.11 -13.76
N ILE A 166 9.35 -12.64 -12.59
CA ILE A 166 10.28 -11.51 -12.40
C ILE A 166 11.66 -11.90 -11.88
N GLY A 167 11.80 -13.14 -11.36
CA GLY A 167 13.03 -13.62 -10.72
C GLY A 167 13.97 -14.36 -11.66
N ASN A 168 15.24 -14.40 -11.29
CA ASN A 168 16.28 -15.31 -11.80
C ASN A 168 17.37 -15.45 -10.73
N ASP A 169 18.38 -16.30 -10.96
CA ASP A 169 19.44 -16.57 -9.99
C ASP A 169 20.24 -15.30 -9.63
N ALA A 170 20.37 -14.34 -10.55
CA ALA A 170 21.08 -13.09 -10.32
C ALA A 170 20.48 -12.26 -9.17
N VAL A 171 19.18 -12.39 -8.87
CA VAL A 171 18.54 -11.67 -7.77
C VAL A 171 19.09 -12.14 -6.42
N ALA A 172 19.17 -13.47 -6.19
CA ALA A 172 19.73 -14.04 -4.94
C ALA A 172 21.25 -13.88 -4.85
N ASP A 173 21.95 -13.97 -5.99
CA ASP A 173 23.42 -13.91 -6.05
C ASP A 173 23.98 -12.49 -5.87
N SER A 174 23.17 -11.46 -6.16
CA SER A 174 23.61 -10.06 -6.07
C SER A 174 23.59 -9.55 -4.62
N PRO A 175 24.64 -8.85 -4.19
CA PRO A 175 24.70 -8.24 -2.87
C PRO A 175 23.56 -7.24 -2.65
N VAL A 176 22.99 -7.22 -1.45
CA VAL A 176 22.00 -6.23 -1.02
C VAL A 176 22.63 -5.27 -0.03
N VAL A 177 22.50 -3.99 -0.29
CA VAL A 177 22.83 -2.91 0.65
C VAL A 177 21.54 -2.43 1.30
N THR A 178 21.52 -2.40 2.64
CA THR A 178 20.36 -1.92 3.41
C THR A 178 20.74 -0.67 4.17
N GLU A 179 19.91 0.35 4.08
CA GLU A 179 20.05 1.63 4.79
C GLU A 179 18.76 2.01 5.50
N VAL A 180 18.88 2.76 6.58
CA VAL A 180 17.79 3.49 7.21
C VAL A 180 18.06 4.99 7.00
N ILE A 181 17.10 5.67 6.38
CA ILE A 181 17.20 7.09 6.04
C ILE A 181 16.33 7.88 7.02
N ASP A 182 16.95 8.81 7.75
CA ASP A 182 16.32 9.74 8.68
C ASP A 182 15.36 9.07 9.70
N ASP A 183 15.66 7.81 10.10
CA ASP A 183 14.83 6.97 10.97
C ASP A 183 13.36 6.82 10.50
N ARG A 184 13.11 6.87 9.18
CA ARG A 184 11.76 6.86 8.60
C ARG A 184 11.59 5.90 7.45
N VAL A 185 12.65 5.68 6.69
CA VAL A 185 12.63 4.90 5.46
C VAL A 185 13.66 3.79 5.55
N VAL A 186 13.26 2.57 5.25
CA VAL A 186 14.20 1.47 4.96
C VAL A 186 14.37 1.36 3.46
N ARG A 187 15.60 1.28 3.02
CA ARG A 187 15.98 1.13 1.62
C ARG A 187 16.88 -0.08 1.45
N CYS A 188 16.48 -1.00 0.55
CA CYS A 188 17.27 -2.17 0.18
C CYS A 188 17.59 -2.10 -1.32
N HIS A 189 18.86 -2.00 -1.65
CA HIS A 189 19.33 -1.80 -3.02
C HIS A 189 20.22 -2.92 -3.51
N ARG A 190 20.09 -3.30 -4.78
CA ARG A 190 20.99 -4.22 -5.50
C ARG A 190 21.16 -3.84 -6.96
N GLU A 191 22.35 -4.14 -7.49
CA GLU A 191 22.69 -4.02 -8.89
C GLU A 191 22.96 -5.41 -9.48
N MET A 192 22.46 -5.65 -10.68
CA MET A 192 22.58 -6.93 -11.40
C MET A 192 23.11 -6.65 -12.82
N PRO A 193 24.43 -6.50 -12.98
CA PRO A 193 25.00 -6.19 -14.27
C PRO A 193 25.01 -7.41 -15.19
N ASN A 194 24.77 -7.18 -16.48
CA ASN A 194 24.93 -8.15 -17.55
C ASN A 194 24.23 -9.49 -17.29
N ILE A 195 22.91 -9.44 -17.02
CA ILE A 195 22.08 -10.63 -16.76
C ILE A 195 21.19 -10.97 -17.97
N GLU A 196 20.75 -12.22 -18.06
CA GLU A 196 19.63 -12.59 -18.90
C GLU A 196 18.36 -11.97 -18.31
N PRO A 197 17.52 -11.25 -19.10
CA PRO A 197 16.29 -10.66 -18.57
C PRO A 197 15.30 -11.76 -18.15
N PRO A 198 14.73 -11.69 -16.92
CA PRO A 198 13.58 -12.52 -16.58
C PRO A 198 12.42 -12.31 -17.55
N PRO A 199 11.45 -13.24 -17.66
CA PRO A 199 10.37 -13.18 -18.66
C PRO A 199 9.63 -11.85 -18.73
N PHE A 200 9.29 -11.28 -17.59
CA PHE A 200 8.62 -9.98 -17.50
C PHE A 200 9.46 -8.83 -18.10
N PHE A 201 10.75 -8.81 -17.81
CA PHE A 201 11.66 -7.77 -18.34
C PHE A 201 11.95 -7.96 -19.83
N ALA A 202 11.99 -9.21 -20.31
CA ALA A 202 12.09 -9.50 -21.72
C ALA A 202 10.85 -8.98 -22.49
N LEU A 203 9.65 -9.15 -21.92
CA LEU A 203 8.40 -8.59 -22.46
C LEU A 203 8.43 -7.05 -22.46
N ALA A 204 8.84 -6.44 -21.35
CA ALA A 204 8.93 -4.99 -21.22
C ALA A 204 9.94 -4.36 -22.18
N GLN A 205 11.11 -5.00 -22.35
CA GLN A 205 12.16 -4.56 -23.26
C GLN A 205 11.71 -4.61 -24.73
N GLY A 206 10.94 -5.63 -25.12
CA GLY A 206 10.41 -5.80 -26.47
C GLY A 206 11.45 -6.22 -27.53
N HIS A 207 12.71 -6.39 -27.17
CA HIS A 207 13.79 -6.92 -28.02
C HIS A 207 14.71 -7.83 -27.20
N GLY A 208 15.42 -8.74 -27.84
CA GLY A 208 16.31 -9.66 -27.14
C GLY A 208 17.61 -8.99 -26.69
N GLY A 209 18.36 -9.70 -25.85
CA GLY A 209 19.69 -9.32 -25.38
C GLY A 209 19.76 -9.19 -23.84
N ARG A 210 20.99 -9.13 -23.35
CA ARG A 210 21.28 -9.02 -21.93
C ARG A 210 21.06 -7.58 -21.43
N ILE A 211 20.73 -7.47 -20.15
CA ILE A 211 20.43 -6.19 -19.49
C ILE A 211 21.34 -5.95 -18.27
N ASN A 212 21.52 -4.68 -17.95
CA ASN A 212 21.90 -4.25 -16.62
C ASN A 212 20.60 -3.86 -15.89
N ARG A 213 20.35 -4.44 -14.72
CA ARG A 213 19.14 -4.22 -13.93
C ARG A 213 19.51 -3.75 -12.53
N TRP A 214 18.69 -2.87 -11.95
CA TRP A 214 18.76 -2.54 -10.52
C TRP A 214 17.38 -2.65 -9.89
N GLN A 215 17.39 -2.85 -8.58
CA GLN A 215 16.20 -2.83 -7.73
C GLN A 215 16.47 -2.04 -6.47
N ILE A 216 15.52 -1.21 -6.08
CA ILE A 216 15.53 -0.46 -4.83
C ILE A 216 14.19 -0.69 -4.16
N ALA A 217 14.13 -1.55 -3.14
CA ALA A 217 12.95 -1.67 -2.29
C ALA A 217 12.98 -0.57 -1.23
N ILE A 218 11.89 0.12 -1.07
CA ILE A 218 11.71 1.26 -0.18
C ILE A 218 10.50 0.97 0.70
N TYR A 219 10.66 1.07 1.99
CA TYR A 219 9.58 0.90 2.96
C TYR A 219 9.42 2.14 3.82
N MET A 220 8.20 2.60 3.93
CA MET A 220 7.73 3.64 4.83
C MET A 220 6.64 3.06 5.72
N ALA A 221 6.93 3.00 7.03
CA ALA A 221 5.95 2.46 7.98
C ALA A 221 4.65 3.30 7.97
N PRO A 222 3.47 2.69 8.16
CA PRO A 222 3.28 1.31 8.58
C PRO A 222 3.14 0.28 7.45
N GLY A 223 2.91 0.66 6.20
CA GLY A 223 2.57 -0.29 5.16
C GLY A 223 2.70 0.25 3.73
N ILE A 224 3.52 1.27 3.52
CA ILE A 224 3.78 1.82 2.19
C ILE A 224 5.11 1.25 1.71
N ASN A 225 5.06 0.42 0.70
CA ASN A 225 6.22 -0.16 0.04
C ASN A 225 6.25 0.29 -1.41
N MET A 226 7.43 0.58 -1.90
CA MET A 226 7.66 0.89 -3.30
C MET A 226 8.93 0.18 -3.74
N THR A 227 8.94 -0.36 -4.95
CA THR A 227 10.15 -0.87 -5.57
C THR A 227 10.47 -0.04 -6.80
N GLU A 228 11.61 0.61 -6.84
CA GLU A 228 12.13 1.13 -8.09
C GLU A 228 12.86 0.00 -8.82
N VAL A 229 12.41 -0.30 -10.02
CA VAL A 229 13.07 -1.26 -10.90
C VAL A 229 13.44 -0.57 -12.19
N GLY A 230 14.74 -0.51 -12.45
CA GLY A 230 15.24 0.01 -13.70
C GLY A 230 16.12 -1.00 -14.42
N PHE A 231 16.17 -0.90 -15.75
CA PHE A 231 17.04 -1.71 -16.58
C PHE A 231 17.35 -1.02 -17.92
N HIS A 232 18.47 -1.38 -18.49
CA HIS A 232 18.86 -0.95 -19.84
C HIS A 232 19.66 -2.05 -20.54
N ALA A 233 19.70 -2.04 -21.86
CA ALA A 233 20.48 -3.01 -22.63
C ALA A 233 21.98 -2.88 -22.31
N VAL A 234 22.70 -4.00 -22.27
CA VAL A 234 24.16 -3.97 -22.10
C VAL A 234 24.81 -3.20 -23.24
N GLY A 235 25.69 -2.28 -22.91
CA GLY A 235 26.40 -1.42 -23.89
C GLY A 235 25.67 -0.09 -24.18
N THR A 236 24.52 0.17 -23.60
CA THR A 236 23.82 1.47 -23.70
C THR A 236 24.08 2.35 -22.46
N ASP A 237 23.71 3.61 -22.56
CA ASP A 237 23.86 4.60 -21.48
C ASP A 237 22.69 4.50 -20.51
N ARG A 238 22.97 4.19 -19.23
CA ARG A 238 21.96 4.09 -18.18
C ARG A 238 21.08 5.34 -18.08
N ASP A 239 21.67 6.53 -18.12
CA ASP A 239 20.95 7.77 -17.87
C ASP A 239 20.02 8.18 -19.02
N LYS A 240 20.28 7.66 -20.23
CA LYS A 240 19.49 8.00 -21.43
C LYS A 240 18.54 6.89 -21.89
N ASP A 241 18.95 5.64 -21.70
CA ASP A 241 18.34 4.49 -22.37
C ASP A 241 17.61 3.56 -21.38
N HIS A 242 17.46 3.96 -20.10
CA HIS A 242 16.81 3.13 -19.11
C HIS A 242 15.29 3.09 -19.30
N LEU A 243 14.73 1.93 -19.03
CA LEU A 243 13.32 1.71 -18.83
C LEU A 243 13.09 1.55 -17.32
N MET A 244 12.06 2.20 -16.79
CA MET A 244 11.80 2.22 -15.37
C MET A 244 10.36 1.81 -15.07
N MET A 245 10.22 1.01 -14.02
CA MET A 245 8.94 0.65 -13.42
C MET A 245 9.00 0.94 -11.92
N ARG A 246 7.85 1.32 -11.37
CA ARG A 246 7.65 1.53 -9.93
C ARG A 246 6.44 0.72 -9.46
N PRO A 247 6.64 -0.55 -9.06
CA PRO A 247 5.68 -1.24 -8.24
C PRO A 247 5.47 -0.50 -6.92
N ILE A 248 4.22 -0.20 -6.60
CA ILE A 248 3.78 0.48 -5.38
C ILE A 248 2.84 -0.49 -4.68
N HIS A 249 3.15 -0.80 -3.42
CA HIS A 249 2.44 -1.78 -2.61
C HIS A 249 1.96 -1.10 -1.34
N LEU A 250 0.66 -0.99 -1.18
CA LEU A 250 0.00 -0.27 -0.10
C LEU A 250 -0.72 -1.31 0.76
N ILE A 251 -0.09 -1.64 1.89
CA ILE A 251 -0.54 -2.70 2.78
C ILE A 251 -1.29 -2.07 3.93
N THR A 252 -2.61 -2.22 3.91
CA THR A 252 -3.49 -1.73 4.97
C THR A 252 -3.97 -2.90 5.84
N PRO A 253 -3.68 -2.91 7.14
CA PRO A 253 -4.19 -3.95 8.02
C PRO A 253 -5.71 -3.96 8.05
N GLU A 254 -6.34 -5.10 7.81
CA GLU A 254 -7.77 -5.30 8.04
C GLU A 254 -7.99 -5.74 9.48
N THR A 255 -7.37 -6.85 9.86
CA THR A 255 -7.34 -7.40 11.22
C THR A 255 -5.92 -7.78 11.60
N ASP A 256 -5.72 -8.42 12.76
CA ASP A 256 -4.41 -8.90 13.19
C ASP A 256 -3.85 -10.01 12.27
N HIS A 257 -4.70 -10.62 11.43
CA HIS A 257 -4.36 -11.76 10.57
C HIS A 257 -4.88 -11.63 9.13
N THR A 258 -5.34 -10.44 8.76
CA THR A 258 -5.78 -10.18 7.39
C THR A 258 -5.35 -8.79 6.97
N SER A 259 -5.06 -8.62 5.67
CA SER A 259 -4.55 -7.37 5.12
C SER A 259 -5.14 -7.09 3.74
N HIS A 260 -5.45 -5.83 3.49
CA HIS A 260 -5.69 -5.33 2.16
C HIS A 260 -4.36 -5.02 1.49
N TYR A 261 -4.17 -5.55 0.31
CA TYR A 261 -3.02 -5.28 -0.54
C TYR A 261 -3.50 -4.53 -1.80
N ILE A 262 -3.45 -3.23 -1.73
CA ILE A 262 -3.75 -2.31 -2.84
C ILE A 262 -2.44 -2.05 -3.56
N TRP A 263 -2.40 -2.21 -4.88
CA TRP A 263 -1.16 -2.07 -5.62
C TRP A 263 -1.31 -1.22 -6.88
N GLY A 264 -0.20 -0.62 -7.28
CA GLY A 264 0.00 0.02 -8.55
C GLY A 264 1.35 -0.36 -9.15
N LEU A 265 1.44 -0.42 -10.46
CA LEU A 265 2.69 -0.52 -11.19
C LEU A 265 2.74 0.62 -12.21
N ALA A 266 3.50 1.63 -11.93
CA ALA A 266 3.72 2.74 -12.83
C ALA A 266 4.93 2.48 -13.74
N ARG A 267 4.84 2.84 -15.03
CA ARG A 267 5.92 2.74 -16.00
C ARG A 267 6.05 4.02 -16.82
N ASN A 268 7.26 4.34 -17.27
CA ASN A 268 7.57 5.54 -18.06
C ASN A 268 7.80 5.27 -19.56
N PHE A 269 7.49 4.08 -20.05
CA PHE A 269 7.74 3.64 -21.41
C PHE A 269 6.51 2.98 -22.03
N ARG A 270 6.41 3.00 -23.38
CA ARG A 270 5.32 2.37 -24.15
C ARG A 270 3.94 2.69 -23.57
N LEU A 271 3.68 3.99 -23.31
CA LEU A 271 2.51 4.44 -22.55
C LEU A 271 1.18 4.15 -23.26
N ASP A 272 1.18 4.15 -24.60
CA ASP A 272 0.00 3.93 -25.45
C ASP A 272 -0.16 2.47 -25.90
N ASP A 273 0.63 1.55 -25.34
CA ASP A 273 0.56 0.12 -25.66
C ASP A 273 -0.40 -0.60 -24.71
N ASP A 274 -1.65 -0.75 -25.15
CA ASP A 274 -2.70 -1.39 -24.35
C ASP A 274 -2.46 -2.91 -24.16
N LYS A 275 -1.85 -3.58 -25.15
CA LYS A 275 -1.50 -5.00 -24.99
C LYS A 275 -0.43 -5.21 -23.93
N LEU A 276 0.56 -4.29 -23.88
CA LEU A 276 1.54 -4.32 -22.79
C LEU A 276 0.88 -4.02 -21.45
N HIS A 277 -0.07 -3.06 -21.43
CA HIS A 277 -0.82 -2.73 -20.20
C HIS A 277 -1.55 -3.96 -19.65
N ASP A 278 -2.32 -4.67 -20.47
CA ASP A 278 -3.04 -5.86 -20.07
C ASP A 278 -2.09 -7.00 -19.64
N GLY A 279 -1.01 -7.21 -20.40
CA GLY A 279 0.01 -8.20 -20.05
C GLY A 279 0.73 -7.89 -18.73
N ILE A 280 0.98 -6.62 -18.41
CA ILE A 280 1.51 -6.18 -17.13
C ILE A 280 0.52 -6.47 -16.00
N TYR A 281 -0.77 -6.16 -16.21
CA TYR A 281 -1.81 -6.46 -15.21
C TYR A 281 -1.84 -7.95 -14.86
N GLU A 282 -1.96 -8.81 -15.86
CA GLU A 282 -2.01 -10.27 -15.68
C GLU A 282 -0.75 -10.81 -15.00
N ALA A 283 0.43 -10.39 -15.47
CA ALA A 283 1.71 -10.81 -14.89
C ALA A 283 1.86 -10.36 -13.44
N THR A 284 1.48 -9.13 -13.12
CA THR A 284 1.59 -8.57 -11.76
C THR A 284 0.61 -9.26 -10.80
N GLN A 285 -0.67 -9.45 -11.21
CA GLN A 285 -1.65 -10.20 -10.42
C GLN A 285 -1.18 -11.63 -10.13
N HIS A 286 -0.60 -12.29 -11.13
CA HIS A 286 -0.06 -13.63 -10.96
C HIS A 286 1.11 -13.64 -9.97
N THR A 287 2.12 -12.78 -10.19
CA THR A 287 3.30 -12.66 -9.33
C THR A 287 2.93 -12.43 -7.86
N PHE A 288 2.05 -11.45 -7.57
CA PHE A 288 1.66 -11.16 -6.18
C PHE A 288 0.76 -12.24 -5.57
N SER A 289 0.05 -13.03 -6.39
CA SER A 289 -0.71 -14.18 -5.90
C SER A 289 0.18 -15.37 -5.48
N GLU A 290 1.41 -15.46 -6.01
CA GLU A 290 2.38 -16.48 -5.60
C GLU A 290 2.83 -16.23 -4.15
N ASP A 291 3.09 -14.97 -3.76
CA ASP A 291 3.42 -14.59 -2.38
C ASP A 291 2.28 -14.91 -1.41
N ARG A 292 1.04 -14.64 -1.83
CA ARG A 292 -0.14 -14.82 -0.98
C ARG A 292 -0.21 -16.22 -0.39
N ALA A 293 -0.01 -17.26 -1.21
CA ALA A 293 -0.11 -18.64 -0.74
C ALA A 293 0.90 -18.97 0.38
N LEU A 294 2.12 -18.43 0.29
CA LEU A 294 3.17 -18.66 1.28
C LEU A 294 2.94 -17.82 2.54
N LEU A 295 2.58 -16.56 2.40
CA LEU A 295 2.35 -15.68 3.55
C LEU A 295 1.12 -16.10 4.35
N GLU A 296 0.04 -16.57 3.71
CA GLU A 296 -1.12 -17.14 4.39
C GLU A 296 -0.78 -18.44 5.13
N ALA A 297 0.07 -19.31 4.54
CA ALA A 297 0.56 -20.50 5.20
C ALA A 297 1.48 -20.16 6.38
N GLN A 298 2.32 -19.14 6.25
CA GLN A 298 3.20 -18.65 7.32
C GLN A 298 2.38 -18.10 8.49
N ASP A 299 1.44 -17.20 8.25
CA ASP A 299 0.58 -16.61 9.29
C ASP A 299 -0.21 -17.69 10.03
N LYS A 300 -0.78 -18.65 9.29
CA LYS A 300 -1.45 -19.80 9.90
C LYS A 300 -0.55 -20.58 10.87
N ARG A 301 0.74 -20.76 10.55
CA ARG A 301 1.70 -21.41 11.45
C ARG A 301 2.00 -20.58 12.69
N LEU A 302 2.12 -19.28 12.54
CA LEU A 302 2.37 -18.36 13.66
C LEU A 302 1.18 -18.23 14.62
N GLN A 303 -0.02 -18.64 14.21
CA GLN A 303 -1.20 -18.72 15.07
C GLN A 303 -1.27 -19.99 15.91
N GLU A 304 -0.42 -20.99 15.66
CA GLU A 304 -0.38 -22.22 16.44
C GLU A 304 0.14 -21.97 17.87
N GLU A 305 -0.35 -22.73 18.84
CA GLU A 305 0.02 -22.57 20.25
C GLU A 305 1.56 -22.73 20.44
N GLY A 306 2.14 -21.82 21.20
CA GLY A 306 3.58 -21.81 21.50
C GLY A 306 4.46 -21.20 20.40
N MET A 307 3.90 -20.75 19.27
CA MET A 307 4.65 -20.06 18.24
C MET A 307 4.84 -18.56 18.58
N PRO A 308 5.95 -17.93 18.14
CA PRO A 308 6.13 -16.50 18.27
C PRO A 308 5.15 -15.77 17.34
N LYS A 309 4.77 -14.53 17.69
CA LYS A 309 3.88 -13.71 16.85
C LYS A 309 4.48 -13.32 15.50
N LEU A 310 5.80 -13.26 15.41
CA LEU A 310 6.57 -12.98 14.19
C LEU A 310 7.80 -13.89 14.14
N PRO A 311 8.34 -14.19 12.95
CA PRO A 311 9.58 -14.93 12.80
C PRO A 311 10.73 -14.26 13.58
N GLN A 312 11.52 -15.05 14.31
CA GLN A 312 12.60 -14.54 15.17
C GLN A 312 13.99 -14.88 14.63
N LEU A 313 14.12 -15.95 13.83
CA LEU A 313 15.39 -16.27 13.19
C LEU A 313 15.60 -15.32 12.02
N ALA A 314 16.69 -14.56 12.05
CA ALA A 314 17.12 -13.70 10.96
C ALA A 314 18.40 -14.25 10.31
N VAL A 315 18.41 -14.26 8.99
CA VAL A 315 19.58 -14.56 8.16
C VAL A 315 20.10 -13.28 7.48
N LYS A 316 21.19 -13.39 6.73
CA LYS A 316 21.87 -12.19 6.18
C LYS A 316 20.96 -11.29 5.32
N VAL A 317 20.01 -11.88 4.60
CA VAL A 317 19.08 -11.15 3.70
C VAL A 317 17.97 -10.41 4.47
N ASP A 318 17.73 -10.76 5.74
CA ASP A 318 16.67 -10.15 6.57
C ASP A 318 17.01 -8.77 7.13
N LYS A 319 18.14 -8.16 6.75
CA LYS A 319 18.51 -6.83 7.26
C LYS A 319 17.43 -5.78 6.99
N GLY A 320 16.82 -5.80 5.79
CA GLY A 320 15.70 -4.93 5.42
C GLY A 320 14.46 -5.17 6.28
N PRO A 321 13.90 -6.39 6.28
CA PRO A 321 12.77 -6.76 7.15
C PRO A 321 12.96 -6.41 8.61
N VAL A 322 14.12 -6.74 9.19
CA VAL A 322 14.45 -6.42 10.60
C VAL A 322 14.46 -4.90 10.84
N ALA A 323 15.05 -4.12 9.92
CA ALA A 323 15.04 -2.66 10.03
C ALA A 323 13.60 -2.11 9.92
N GLY A 324 12.79 -2.61 8.97
CA GLY A 324 11.39 -2.22 8.80
C GLY A 324 10.55 -2.49 10.05
N ARG A 325 10.70 -3.66 10.67
CA ARG A 325 10.01 -3.99 11.93
C ARG A 325 10.41 -3.05 13.06
N ARG A 326 11.70 -2.71 13.19
CA ARG A 326 12.18 -1.76 14.21
C ARG A 326 11.60 -0.37 14.03
N LEU A 327 11.50 0.12 12.78
CA LEU A 327 10.83 1.38 12.49
C LEU A 327 9.37 1.36 12.90
N LEU A 328 8.65 0.31 12.53
CA LEU A 328 7.25 0.16 12.89
C LEU A 328 7.03 0.06 14.41
N GLU A 329 7.86 -0.70 15.11
CA GLU A 329 7.81 -0.82 16.58
C GLU A 329 8.09 0.53 17.27
N ALA A 330 9.11 1.27 16.79
CA ALA A 330 9.43 2.61 17.29
C ALA A 330 8.27 3.59 17.11
N MET A 331 7.60 3.55 15.94
CA MET A 331 6.44 4.35 15.62
C MET A 331 5.24 4.04 16.52
N ILE A 332 4.94 2.75 16.75
CA ILE A 332 3.88 2.31 17.66
C ILE A 332 4.18 2.77 19.10
N GLN A 333 5.43 2.67 19.52
CA GLN A 333 5.84 3.08 20.87
C GLN A 333 5.77 4.59 21.02
N ALA A 334 6.23 5.35 20.03
CA ALA A 334 6.18 6.81 20.07
C ALA A 334 4.73 7.34 20.17
N GLU A 335 3.78 6.74 19.44
CA GLU A 335 2.35 7.09 19.55
C GLU A 335 1.76 6.68 20.90
N ALA A 336 2.23 5.57 21.49
CA ALA A 336 1.79 5.15 22.83
C ALA A 336 2.30 6.09 23.93
N ASP A 337 3.52 6.63 23.78
CA ASP A 337 4.15 7.55 24.72
C ASP A 337 3.61 8.99 24.57
N ASP A 338 3.30 9.40 23.34
CA ASP A 338 2.75 10.72 23.00
C ASP A 338 1.56 10.57 22.03
N PRO A 339 0.32 10.68 22.51
CA PRO A 339 -0.88 10.61 21.66
C PRO A 339 -0.96 11.69 20.57
N ALA A 340 -0.16 12.74 20.63
CA ALA A 340 -0.03 13.77 19.58
C ALA A 340 1.04 13.43 18.52
N TYR A 341 1.79 12.33 18.71
CA TYR A 341 2.77 11.89 17.74
C TYR A 341 2.09 11.48 16.43
N CYS A 342 2.59 12.03 15.32
CA CYS A 342 2.20 11.65 13.96
C CYS A 342 3.34 10.89 13.30
N ALA A 343 3.02 9.74 12.80
CA ALA A 343 3.98 8.75 12.35
C ALA A 343 4.77 9.11 11.11
N MET A 344 4.29 10.03 10.29
CA MET A 344 4.94 10.43 9.04
C MET A 344 5.12 11.94 9.03
N PRO A 345 6.27 12.45 9.46
CA PRO A 345 6.55 13.86 9.27
C PRO A 345 6.76 14.15 7.78
N ALA A 346 6.09 15.19 7.31
CA ALA A 346 6.25 15.72 5.95
C ALA A 346 7.68 16.26 5.73
N PRO A 347 8.13 16.30 4.49
CA PRO A 347 7.61 15.47 3.42
C PRO A 347 8.53 14.27 3.19
N LEU A 348 7.97 13.09 3.12
CA LEU A 348 8.58 12.04 2.28
C LEU A 348 8.23 12.37 0.81
N ALA A 349 8.08 13.66 0.51
CA ALA A 349 8.10 14.17 -0.84
C ALA A 349 9.34 13.58 -1.51
N TYR A 350 9.19 13.24 -2.78
CA TYR A 350 10.23 12.83 -3.70
C TYR A 350 11.62 13.32 -3.21
N ASP A 351 12.24 12.51 -2.37
CA ASP A 351 13.59 12.73 -1.90
C ASP A 351 14.49 11.94 -2.83
N ASP A 352 15.22 12.65 -3.67
CA ASP A 352 16.18 12.05 -4.59
C ASP A 352 17.11 11.05 -3.89
N ARG A 353 17.43 11.27 -2.60
CA ARG A 353 18.22 10.33 -1.78
C ARG A 353 17.54 8.96 -1.63
N VAL A 354 16.19 8.91 -1.64
CA VAL A 354 15.43 7.67 -1.50
C VAL A 354 15.43 6.87 -2.80
N THR A 355 15.46 7.55 -3.93
CA THR A 355 15.29 6.93 -5.26
C THR A 355 16.54 6.90 -6.12
N GLN A 356 17.62 7.59 -5.74
CA GLN A 356 18.88 7.50 -6.48
C GLN A 356 19.60 6.18 -6.22
N PRO A 357 20.10 5.52 -7.28
CA PRO A 357 21.03 4.40 -7.09
C PRO A 357 22.27 4.85 -6.32
N PHE A 358 22.82 3.96 -5.50
CA PHE A 358 24.14 4.21 -4.90
C PHE A 358 25.17 4.47 -5.98
N ALA A 359 26.02 5.47 -5.76
CA ALA A 359 27.31 5.50 -6.46
C ALA A 359 28.05 4.21 -6.05
N VAL A 360 28.18 3.27 -6.97
CA VAL A 360 29.06 2.12 -6.78
C VAL A 360 30.46 2.74 -6.62
N ALA A 361 31.01 2.66 -5.41
CA ALA A 361 32.41 2.98 -5.22
C ALA A 361 33.19 2.06 -6.19
N ALA A 362 33.81 2.65 -7.19
CA ALA A 362 34.72 1.92 -8.06
C ALA A 362 35.88 1.45 -7.17
N GLU A 363 35.92 0.15 -6.86
CA GLU A 363 37.12 -0.52 -6.38
C GLU A 363 38.08 -0.79 -7.54
#